data_34078a1dc3cb1147d9ecad8a82ff04db
#
_entry.id   34078a1dc3cb1147d9ecad8a82ff04db
#
_cell.length_a   1.000
_cell.length_b   1.000
_cell.length_c   1.000
_cell.angle_alpha   90.00
_cell.angle_beta   90.00
_cell.angle_gamma   90.00
#
_symmetry.space_group_name_H-M   'P 1'
#
loop_
_entity.id
_entity.type
_entity.pdbx_description
1 polymer ?
#
loop_
_entity_poly.entity_id
_entity_poly.type
_entity_poly.pdbx_seq_one_letter_code
_entity_poly.pdbx_strand_id
1 'polypeptide(L)'
;MRRVEIGTARLAVIIWVAYFGLSGAGLGLKILPLSLVANAVYFVLAIVLFQYLRSADPLLAFALLPLAALGCVIQSIGMIQSDRGIQLVALVFFGLFLATVGVLLLRAGIAPSPIAYALVAAGLASCMLLIPQLPAPLIALVLGFGALAEGAFALWLLVRG
;
A
#
# COMPACT_ATOMS: atom_id res chain seq x y z
N MET A 1 -22.19 0.70 15.35
CA MET A 1 -21.18 0.22 14.40
C MET A 1 -20.87 1.23 13.30
N ARG A 2 -21.83 1.72 12.48
CA ARG A 2 -21.56 2.63 11.35
C ARG A 2 -20.70 3.89 11.64
N ARG A 3 -20.84 4.56 12.79
CA ARG A 3 -20.06 5.79 13.10
C ARG A 3 -18.56 5.56 13.31
N VAL A 4 -18.18 4.40 13.86
CA VAL A 4 -16.75 4.07 14.08
C VAL A 4 -16.08 3.75 12.73
N GLU A 5 -16.80 3.09 11.82
CA GLU A 5 -16.29 2.74 10.48
C GLU A 5 -16.02 3.99 9.63
N ILE A 6 -16.89 5.00 9.68
CA ILE A 6 -16.73 6.27 8.96
C ILE A 6 -15.47 7.03 9.44
N GLY A 7 -15.27 7.10 10.76
CA GLY A 7 -14.07 7.76 11.32
C GLY A 7 -12.77 7.06 10.90
N THR A 8 -12.77 5.73 10.89
CA THR A 8 -11.60 4.92 10.52
C THR A 8 -11.28 5.05 9.02
N ALA A 9 -12.31 5.08 8.15
CA ALA A 9 -12.13 5.27 6.71
C ALA A 9 -11.52 6.64 6.40
N ARG A 10 -12.03 7.72 7.01
CA ARG A 10 -11.48 9.08 6.85
C ARG A 10 -10.04 9.17 7.35
N LEU A 11 -9.75 8.57 8.49
CA LEU A 11 -8.39 8.52 9.02
C LEU A 11 -7.44 7.81 8.06
N ALA A 12 -7.86 6.68 7.47
CA ALA A 12 -7.06 5.98 6.48
C ALA A 12 -6.73 6.87 5.27
N VAL A 13 -7.70 7.64 4.76
CA VAL A 13 -7.47 8.57 3.64
C VAL A 13 -6.47 9.67 4.02
N ILE A 14 -6.62 10.29 5.19
CA ILE A 14 -5.70 11.34 5.65
C ILE A 14 -4.28 10.80 5.74
N ILE A 15 -4.10 9.61 6.32
CA ILE A 15 -2.80 8.96 6.44
C ILE A 15 -2.24 8.63 5.05
N TRP A 16 -3.07 8.17 4.12
CA TRP A 16 -2.65 7.86 2.76
C TRP A 16 -2.17 9.08 1.99
N VAL A 17 -2.92 10.19 2.06
CA VAL A 17 -2.52 11.46 1.46
C VAL A 17 -1.19 11.96 2.07
N ALA A 18 -1.03 11.86 3.38
CA ALA A 18 0.21 12.20 4.06
C ALA A 18 1.38 11.32 3.57
N TYR A 19 1.16 10.00 3.44
CA TYR A 19 2.17 9.08 2.90
C TYR A 19 2.61 9.47 1.48
N PHE A 20 1.66 9.68 0.56
CA PHE A 20 2.00 10.07 -0.82
C PHE A 20 2.72 11.42 -0.88
N GLY A 21 2.29 12.40 -0.07
CA GLY A 21 2.96 13.69 0.03
C GLY A 21 4.40 13.58 0.53
N LEU A 22 4.61 12.84 1.60
CA LEU A 22 5.94 12.60 2.20
C LEU A 22 6.83 11.77 1.28
N SER A 23 6.32 10.71 0.67
CA SER A 23 7.06 9.87 -0.27
C SER A 23 7.46 10.66 -1.51
N GLY A 24 6.53 11.40 -2.12
CA GLY A 24 6.79 12.23 -3.29
C GLY A 24 7.82 13.33 -3.01
N ALA A 25 7.69 14.03 -1.88
CA ALA A 25 8.65 15.05 -1.46
C ALA A 25 10.02 14.43 -1.12
N GLY A 26 10.05 13.30 -0.40
CA GLY A 26 11.29 12.61 -0.04
C GLY A 26 12.08 12.15 -1.26
N LEU A 27 11.40 11.55 -2.24
CA LEU A 27 12.02 11.10 -3.49
C LEU A 27 12.39 12.27 -4.40
N GLY A 28 11.52 13.25 -4.57
CA GLY A 28 11.77 14.41 -5.43
C GLY A 28 12.89 15.30 -4.93
N LEU A 29 12.97 15.53 -3.62
CA LEU A 29 14.01 16.35 -2.97
C LEU A 29 15.23 15.53 -2.53
N LYS A 30 15.20 14.19 -2.68
CA LYS A 30 16.24 13.26 -2.22
C LYS A 30 16.54 13.40 -0.70
N ILE A 31 15.51 13.64 0.10
CA ILE A 31 15.61 13.80 1.54
C ILE A 31 15.33 12.46 2.22
N LEU A 32 16.38 11.71 2.57
CA LEU A 32 16.27 10.39 3.20
C LEU A 32 15.41 10.38 4.48
N PRO A 33 15.55 11.30 5.46
CA PRO A 33 14.69 11.30 6.63
C PRO A 33 13.21 11.40 6.30
N LEU A 34 12.83 12.16 5.28
CA LEU A 34 11.43 12.32 4.87
C LEU A 34 10.86 11.02 4.29
N SER A 35 11.67 10.29 3.52
CA SER A 35 11.29 8.97 3.00
C SER A 35 11.15 7.91 4.10
N LEU A 36 11.99 7.97 5.14
CA LEU A 36 11.88 7.08 6.30
C LEU A 36 10.62 7.37 7.12
N VAL A 37 10.27 8.66 7.31
CA VAL A 37 9.00 9.06 7.93
C VAL A 37 7.80 8.57 7.11
N ALA A 38 7.87 8.64 5.77
CA ALA A 38 6.83 8.10 4.92
C ALA A 38 6.58 6.61 5.16
N ASN A 39 7.65 5.79 5.30
CA ASN A 39 7.51 4.37 5.63
C ASN A 39 6.81 4.15 6.99
N ALA A 40 7.13 4.96 8.01
CA ALA A 40 6.45 4.89 9.30
C ALA A 40 4.96 5.24 9.17
N VAL A 41 4.62 6.27 8.39
CA VAL A 41 3.23 6.66 8.09
C VAL A 41 2.50 5.54 7.36
N TYR A 42 3.16 4.84 6.41
CA TYR A 42 2.56 3.68 5.73
C TYR A 42 2.25 2.53 6.70
N PHE A 43 3.13 2.28 7.68
CA PHE A 43 2.86 1.26 8.69
C PHE A 43 1.66 1.63 9.59
N VAL A 44 1.51 2.90 9.94
CA VAL A 44 0.31 3.39 10.66
C VAL A 44 -0.95 3.19 9.81
N LEU A 45 -0.87 3.43 8.49
CA LEU A 45 -1.96 3.12 7.56
C LEU A 45 -2.35 1.64 7.61
N ALA A 46 -1.36 0.73 7.64
CA ALA A 46 -1.63 -0.71 7.74
C ALA A 46 -2.39 -1.08 9.02
N ILE A 47 -2.06 -0.45 10.16
CA ILE A 47 -2.78 -0.64 11.42
C ILE A 47 -4.25 -0.18 11.30
N VAL A 48 -4.47 0.98 10.69
CA VAL A 48 -5.83 1.52 10.49
C VAL A 48 -6.64 0.62 9.55
N LEU A 49 -6.04 0.16 8.44
CA LEU A 49 -6.70 -0.77 7.51
C LEU A 49 -6.96 -2.14 8.13
N PHE A 50 -6.05 -2.65 8.96
CA PHE A 50 -6.30 -3.85 9.76
C PHE A 50 -7.57 -3.69 10.61
N GLN A 51 -7.67 -2.59 11.37
CA GLN A 51 -8.84 -2.35 12.21
C GLN A 51 -10.13 -2.21 11.39
N TYR A 52 -10.06 -1.58 10.22
CA TYR A 52 -11.19 -1.38 9.32
C TYR A 52 -11.66 -2.69 8.69
N LEU A 53 -10.74 -3.59 8.32
CA LEU A 53 -11.02 -4.80 7.54
C LEU A 53 -11.10 -6.08 8.38
N ARG A 54 -10.72 -6.05 9.67
CA ARG A 54 -10.71 -7.24 10.54
C ARG A 54 -12.09 -7.90 10.73
N SER A 55 -13.17 -7.16 10.50
CA SER A 55 -14.54 -7.70 10.57
C SER A 55 -14.88 -8.60 9.39
N ALA A 56 -14.19 -8.47 8.25
CA ALA A 56 -14.39 -9.29 7.07
C ALA A 56 -13.71 -10.67 7.21
N ASP A 57 -12.45 -10.67 7.63
CA ASP A 57 -11.65 -11.87 7.89
C ASP A 57 -10.50 -11.48 8.83
N PRO A 58 -10.58 -11.81 10.14
CA PRO A 58 -9.57 -11.40 11.12
C PRO A 58 -8.17 -11.93 10.82
N LEU A 59 -8.06 -13.19 10.35
CA LEU A 59 -6.78 -13.83 10.08
C LEU A 59 -6.10 -13.20 8.86
N LEU A 60 -6.85 -13.00 7.78
CA LEU A 60 -6.33 -12.38 6.57
C LEU A 60 -6.01 -10.89 6.80
N ALA A 61 -6.83 -10.19 7.58
CA ALA A 61 -6.55 -8.80 7.95
C ALA A 61 -5.27 -8.69 8.80
N PHE A 62 -5.02 -9.65 9.69
CA PHE A 62 -3.77 -9.67 10.48
C PHE A 62 -2.52 -9.76 9.59
N ALA A 63 -2.60 -10.42 8.43
CA ALA A 63 -1.49 -10.50 7.48
C ALA A 63 -1.05 -9.13 6.94
N LEU A 64 -1.90 -8.10 6.99
CA LEU A 64 -1.55 -6.74 6.58
C LEU A 64 -0.38 -6.18 7.41
N LEU A 65 -0.33 -6.49 8.70
CA LEU A 65 0.68 -5.94 9.61
C LEU A 65 2.10 -6.44 9.29
N PRO A 66 2.38 -7.76 9.22
CA PRO A 66 3.72 -8.23 8.87
C PRO A 66 4.11 -7.89 7.43
N LEU A 67 3.19 -7.87 6.48
CA LEU A 67 3.50 -7.46 5.10
C LEU A 67 3.94 -6.00 5.04
N ALA A 68 3.23 -5.09 5.69
CA ALA A 68 3.63 -3.68 5.75
C ALA A 68 4.93 -3.50 6.54
N ALA A 69 5.10 -4.18 7.67
CA ALA A 69 6.33 -4.09 8.47
C ALA A 69 7.56 -4.53 7.68
N LEU A 70 7.51 -5.69 7.01
CA LEU A 70 8.59 -6.20 6.17
C LEU A 70 8.86 -5.24 5.01
N GLY A 71 7.82 -4.77 4.30
CA GLY A 71 7.98 -3.79 3.24
C GLY A 71 8.68 -2.52 3.73
N CYS A 72 8.24 -1.94 4.84
CA CYS A 72 8.82 -0.72 5.40
C CYS A 72 10.28 -0.92 5.85
N VAL A 73 10.60 -2.02 6.52
CA VAL A 73 11.96 -2.33 6.98
C VAL A 73 12.90 -2.53 5.79
N ILE A 74 12.53 -3.38 4.84
CA ILE A 74 13.33 -3.66 3.65
C ILE A 74 13.52 -2.39 2.81
N GLN A 75 12.45 -1.60 2.61
CA GLN A 75 12.52 -0.33 1.90
C GLN A 75 13.48 0.66 2.58
N SER A 76 13.42 0.76 3.91
CA SER A 76 14.30 1.64 4.67
C SER A 76 15.78 1.22 4.54
N ILE A 77 16.07 -0.08 4.61
CA ILE A 77 17.41 -0.62 4.38
C ILE A 77 17.89 -0.29 2.96
N GLY A 78 17.06 -0.55 1.94
CA GLY A 78 17.39 -0.25 0.55
C GLY A 78 17.63 1.24 0.30
N MET A 79 16.89 2.13 0.97
CA MET A 79 17.11 3.57 0.89
C MET A 79 18.43 4.00 1.53
N ILE A 80 18.73 3.49 2.74
CA ILE A 80 19.97 3.80 3.47
C ILE A 80 21.19 3.32 2.68
N GLN A 81 21.12 2.12 2.10
CA GLN A 81 22.20 1.54 1.32
C GLN A 81 22.22 2.03 -0.13
N SER A 82 21.23 2.79 -0.56
CA SER A 82 21.03 3.19 -1.97
C SER A 82 20.97 1.99 -2.93
N ASP A 83 20.50 0.84 -2.44
CA ASP A 83 20.39 -0.40 -3.20
C ASP A 83 19.00 -0.53 -3.82
N ARG A 84 18.96 -0.42 -5.15
CA ARG A 84 17.73 -0.51 -5.92
C ARG A 84 17.12 -1.92 -5.89
N GLY A 85 17.94 -2.97 -5.81
CA GLY A 85 17.44 -4.35 -5.76
C GLY A 85 16.67 -4.60 -4.47
N ILE A 86 17.19 -4.15 -3.32
CA ILE A 86 16.51 -4.23 -2.03
C ILE A 86 15.19 -3.43 -2.05
N GLN A 87 15.18 -2.24 -2.67
CA GLN A 87 13.96 -1.45 -2.80
C GLN A 87 12.89 -2.16 -3.65
N LEU A 88 13.29 -2.84 -4.74
CA LEU A 88 12.34 -3.62 -5.55
C LEU A 88 11.73 -4.80 -4.77
N VAL A 89 12.52 -5.48 -3.93
CA VAL A 89 12.01 -6.53 -3.04
C VAL A 89 10.98 -5.95 -2.06
N ALA A 90 11.22 -4.78 -1.49
CA ALA A 90 10.25 -4.12 -0.61
C ALA A 90 8.90 -3.85 -1.31
N LEU A 91 8.94 -3.43 -2.59
CA LEU A 91 7.72 -3.17 -3.37
C LEU A 91 6.88 -4.43 -3.60
N VAL A 92 7.48 -5.62 -3.58
CA VAL A 92 6.72 -6.88 -3.61
C VAL A 92 5.90 -7.07 -2.33
N PHE A 93 6.46 -6.76 -1.17
CA PHE A 93 5.72 -6.84 0.10
C PHE A 93 4.58 -5.82 0.14
N PHE A 94 4.79 -4.60 -0.36
CA PHE A 94 3.72 -3.62 -0.51
C PHE A 94 2.66 -4.08 -1.52
N GLY A 95 3.07 -4.74 -2.60
CA GLY A 95 2.15 -5.35 -3.55
C GLY A 95 1.29 -6.45 -2.92
N LEU A 96 1.91 -7.38 -2.17
CA LEU A 96 1.18 -8.41 -1.44
C LEU A 96 0.21 -7.82 -0.40
N PHE A 97 0.62 -6.72 0.25
CA PHE A 97 -0.27 -5.95 1.12
C PHE A 97 -1.50 -5.45 0.35
N LEU A 98 -1.31 -4.82 -0.84
CA LEU A 98 -2.42 -4.36 -1.68
C LEU A 98 -3.33 -5.49 -2.15
N ALA A 99 -2.75 -6.61 -2.57
CA ALA A 99 -3.52 -7.79 -2.97
C ALA A 99 -4.38 -8.29 -1.79
N THR A 100 -3.82 -8.33 -0.59
CA THR A 100 -4.53 -8.73 0.63
C THR A 100 -5.69 -7.77 0.95
N VAL A 101 -5.47 -6.45 0.84
CA VAL A 101 -6.53 -5.44 0.96
C VAL A 101 -7.63 -5.69 -0.06
N GLY A 102 -7.28 -5.91 -1.34
CA GLY A 102 -8.24 -6.18 -2.40
C GLY A 102 -9.10 -7.42 -2.12
N VAL A 103 -8.48 -8.53 -1.67
CA VAL A 103 -9.21 -9.76 -1.29
C VAL A 103 -10.15 -9.51 -0.11
N LEU A 104 -9.72 -8.77 0.90
CA LEU A 104 -10.55 -8.41 2.05
C LEU A 104 -11.75 -7.56 1.64
N LEU A 105 -11.56 -6.60 0.73
CA LEU A 105 -12.65 -5.77 0.19
C LEU A 105 -13.67 -6.60 -0.58
N LEU A 106 -13.22 -7.60 -1.36
CA LEU A 106 -14.11 -8.54 -2.07
C LEU A 106 -14.92 -9.38 -1.09
N ARG A 107 -14.28 -9.92 -0.05
CA ARG A 107 -14.96 -10.72 0.99
C ARG A 107 -15.95 -9.91 1.80
N ALA A 108 -15.60 -8.67 2.12
CA ALA A 108 -16.47 -7.77 2.87
C ALA A 108 -17.66 -7.24 2.05
N GLY A 109 -17.54 -7.21 0.73
CA GLY A 109 -18.54 -6.62 -0.17
C GLY A 109 -18.76 -5.11 0.04
N ILE A 110 -17.78 -4.42 0.64
CA ILE A 110 -17.89 -3.01 1.03
C ILE A 110 -17.46 -2.04 -0.08
N ALA A 111 -16.55 -2.47 -0.95
CA ALA A 111 -16.05 -1.65 -2.06
C ALA A 111 -16.56 -2.15 -3.40
N PRO A 112 -16.61 -1.28 -4.45
CA PRO A 112 -16.90 -1.71 -5.81
C PRO A 112 -15.90 -2.78 -6.27
N SER A 113 -16.42 -3.90 -6.80
CA SER A 113 -15.60 -5.01 -7.27
C SER A 113 -14.46 -4.61 -8.21
N PRO A 114 -14.61 -3.65 -9.16
CA PRO A 114 -13.51 -3.23 -10.01
C PRO A 114 -12.31 -2.66 -9.22
N ILE A 115 -12.55 -1.90 -8.16
CA ILE A 115 -11.48 -1.34 -7.31
C ILE A 115 -10.75 -2.48 -6.58
N ALA A 116 -11.50 -3.40 -6.01
CA ALA A 116 -10.93 -4.53 -5.29
C ALA A 116 -10.11 -5.45 -6.22
N TYR A 117 -10.61 -5.75 -7.43
CA TYR A 117 -9.87 -6.50 -8.44
C TYR A 117 -8.63 -5.75 -8.92
N ALA A 118 -8.70 -4.43 -9.10
CA ALA A 118 -7.53 -3.63 -9.48
C ALA A 118 -6.43 -3.71 -8.42
N LEU A 119 -6.77 -3.66 -7.13
CA LEU A 119 -5.80 -3.83 -6.03
C LEU A 119 -5.16 -5.22 -6.04
N VAL A 120 -5.97 -6.28 -6.23
CA VAL A 120 -5.44 -7.65 -6.33
C VAL A 120 -4.50 -7.78 -7.52
N ALA A 121 -4.91 -7.31 -8.69
CA ALA A 121 -4.11 -7.39 -9.91
C ALA A 121 -2.81 -6.58 -9.79
N ALA A 122 -2.87 -5.36 -9.24
CA ALA A 122 -1.70 -4.52 -9.00
C ALA A 122 -0.73 -5.17 -8.01
N GLY A 123 -1.27 -5.75 -6.94
CA GLY A 123 -0.46 -6.46 -5.95
C GLY A 123 0.24 -7.68 -6.53
N LEU A 124 -0.46 -8.50 -7.31
CA LEU A 124 0.15 -9.66 -7.98
C LEU A 124 1.17 -9.23 -9.05
N ALA A 125 0.88 -8.15 -9.81
CA ALA A 125 1.82 -7.62 -10.79
C ALA A 125 3.14 -7.16 -10.14
N SER A 126 3.13 -6.72 -8.89
CA SER A 126 4.35 -6.34 -8.16
C SER A 126 5.32 -7.52 -7.99
N CYS A 127 4.86 -8.77 -8.02
CA CYS A 127 5.74 -9.94 -8.01
C CYS A 127 6.64 -10.01 -9.24
N MET A 128 6.25 -9.38 -10.37
CA MET A 128 7.10 -9.29 -11.56
C MET A 128 8.39 -8.51 -11.30
N LEU A 129 8.41 -7.62 -10.29
CA LEU A 129 9.60 -6.85 -9.92
C LEU A 129 10.76 -7.72 -9.41
N LEU A 130 10.51 -9.00 -9.09
CA LEU A 130 11.53 -9.99 -8.75
C LEU A 130 12.22 -10.58 -9.97
N ILE A 131 11.71 -10.33 -11.18
CA ILE A 131 12.33 -10.85 -12.41
C ILE A 131 13.63 -10.07 -12.64
N PRO A 132 14.80 -10.74 -12.69
CA PRO A 132 16.06 -10.11 -12.99
C PRO A 132 16.00 -9.41 -14.35
N GLN A 133 16.54 -8.20 -14.43
CA GLN A 133 16.64 -7.43 -15.67
C GLN A 133 15.28 -7.05 -16.29
N LEU A 134 14.22 -6.93 -15.48
CA LEU A 134 12.95 -6.42 -15.99
C LEU A 134 13.15 -5.05 -16.65
N PRO A 135 12.69 -4.84 -17.90
CA PRO A 135 12.84 -3.56 -18.60
C PRO A 135 12.21 -2.40 -17.82
N ALA A 136 12.89 -1.25 -17.79
CA ALA A 136 12.43 -0.07 -17.06
C ALA A 136 10.99 0.36 -17.40
N PRO A 137 10.52 0.30 -18.68
CA PRO A 137 9.12 0.60 -18.99
C PRO A 137 8.12 -0.33 -18.30
N LEU A 138 8.46 -1.63 -18.14
CA LEU A 138 7.58 -2.58 -17.44
C LEU A 138 7.57 -2.30 -15.93
N ILE A 139 8.70 -1.95 -15.34
CA ILE A 139 8.75 -1.50 -13.93
C ILE A 139 7.83 -0.28 -13.76
N ALA A 140 7.95 0.73 -14.63
CA ALA A 140 7.12 1.92 -14.57
C ALA A 140 5.63 1.61 -14.73
N LEU A 141 5.27 0.65 -15.62
CA LEU A 141 3.89 0.22 -15.82
C LEU A 141 3.32 -0.45 -14.56
N VAL A 142 4.07 -1.37 -13.94
CA VAL A 142 3.64 -2.05 -12.70
C VAL A 142 3.43 -1.05 -11.58
N LEU A 143 4.38 -0.14 -11.36
CA LEU A 143 4.29 0.88 -10.32
C LEU A 143 3.16 1.89 -10.59
N GLY A 144 3.00 2.32 -11.83
CA GLY A 144 1.93 3.23 -12.24
C GLY A 144 0.54 2.61 -12.04
N PHE A 145 0.38 1.33 -12.40
CA PHE A 145 -0.86 0.60 -12.17
C PHE A 145 -1.17 0.44 -10.67
N GLY A 146 -0.15 0.15 -9.85
CA GLY A 146 -0.28 0.10 -8.40
C GLY A 146 -0.75 1.45 -7.83
N ALA A 147 -0.10 2.54 -8.20
CA ALA A 147 -0.46 3.89 -7.75
C ALA A 147 -1.89 4.28 -8.16
N LEU A 148 -2.33 3.91 -9.38
CA LEU A 148 -3.71 4.16 -9.84
C LEU A 148 -4.73 3.35 -9.04
N ALA A 149 -4.47 2.08 -8.76
CA ALA A 149 -5.35 1.23 -7.96
C ALA A 149 -5.48 1.74 -6.52
N GLU A 150 -4.37 2.14 -5.89
CA GLU A 150 -4.35 2.75 -4.58
C GLU A 150 -5.09 4.10 -4.56
N GLY A 151 -4.83 4.95 -5.53
CA GLY A 151 -5.50 6.25 -5.67
C GLY A 151 -7.02 6.12 -5.84
N ALA A 152 -7.45 5.16 -6.66
CA ALA A 152 -8.88 4.87 -6.84
C ALA A 152 -9.53 4.38 -5.54
N PHE A 153 -8.84 3.53 -4.77
CA PHE A 153 -9.31 3.07 -3.47
C PHE A 153 -9.36 4.20 -2.44
N ALA A 154 -8.32 5.03 -2.35
CA ALA A 154 -8.29 6.18 -1.47
C ALA A 154 -9.42 7.18 -1.79
N LEU A 155 -9.64 7.47 -3.07
CA LEU A 155 -10.73 8.34 -3.52
C LEU A 155 -12.11 7.76 -3.17
N TRP A 156 -12.28 6.45 -3.36
CA TRP A 156 -13.51 5.77 -2.97
C TRP A 156 -13.77 5.85 -1.46
N LEU A 157 -12.74 5.63 -0.62
CA LEU A 157 -12.85 5.80 0.83
C LEU A 157 -13.23 7.23 1.22
N LEU A 158 -12.69 8.24 0.52
CA LEU A 158 -13.01 9.65 0.75
C LEU A 158 -14.47 9.97 0.47
N VAL A 159 -15.03 9.41 -0.61
CA VAL A 159 -16.42 9.68 -1.03
C VAL A 159 -17.42 8.91 -0.17
N ARG A 160 -17.08 7.72 0.30
CA ARG A 160 -17.97 6.84 1.07
C ARG A 160 -17.81 6.97 2.59
N GLY A 161 -16.69 7.45 3.07
CA GLY A 161 -16.40 7.75 4.48
C GLY A 161 -16.91 9.12 4.84
#